data_856f074b7396357b6064dadc80cc14f3
#
_entry.id   856f074b7396357b6064dadc80cc14f3
#
_cell.length_a   1.000
_cell.length_b   1.000
_cell.length_c   1.000
_cell.angle_alpha   90.00
_cell.angle_beta   90.00
_cell.angle_gamma   90.00
#
_symmetry.space_group_name_H-M   'P 1'
#
loop_
_entity.id
_entity.type
_entity.pdbx_description
1 polymer ?
#
loop_
_entity_poly.entity_id
_entity_poly.type
_entity_poly.pdbx_seq_one_letter_code
_entity_poly.pdbx_strand_id
1 'polypeptide(L)'
;MGSFFRKGWVKFILLMFIFTAITSPIVVLFGPFDNIKRTVVGAILRSRHPHYITWLYTPEEIQKIVGTVGTGENQELFKFDVKEDTSLNLRKIESNRYTGFLLEIPDPRRIQVATAPQLNEKGETTSNIARLNGAVAAINGGGFHDPNGTGTGRSPYGFILHDGEYVIGKDVGPDEEVDFIGFTKSGNLIAGAYNKRELKEMGAKEGLTFGPPLIVNGKKMITDGDGGWGIGPRTAIAQKKDGTVLFLVIDGRQAYSAGATLRDVQDILFQEGAVIAANLDGGSSTTLYYNGKTVNKPADLLGERMIPTVFIVK
;
A
#
# COMPACT_ATOMS: atom_id res chain seq x y z
N MET A 1 -17.07 -45.60 -33.55
CA MET A 1 -15.66 -45.24 -33.34
C MET A 1 -15.46 -43.85 -32.67
N GLY A 2 -16.27 -42.83 -32.96
CA GLY A 2 -16.06 -41.47 -32.44
C GLY A 2 -16.24 -41.27 -30.92
N SER A 3 -17.08 -42.06 -30.22
CA SER A 3 -17.33 -41.87 -28.78
C SER A 3 -16.22 -42.42 -27.87
N PHE A 4 -15.49 -43.42 -28.31
CA PHE A 4 -14.38 -44.02 -27.56
C PHE A 4 -13.13 -43.15 -27.59
N PHE A 5 -12.80 -42.54 -28.73
CA PHE A 5 -11.72 -41.54 -28.85
C PHE A 5 -12.01 -40.30 -28.01
N ARG A 6 -13.22 -39.79 -28.01
CA ARG A 6 -13.65 -38.63 -27.22
C ARG A 6 -13.51 -38.87 -25.72
N LYS A 7 -13.81 -40.05 -25.20
CA LYS A 7 -13.63 -40.43 -23.80
C LYS A 7 -12.17 -40.55 -23.42
N GLY A 8 -11.28 -41.01 -24.32
CA GLY A 8 -9.85 -41.09 -24.12
C GLY A 8 -9.21 -39.68 -23.97
N TRP A 9 -9.56 -38.75 -24.85
CA TRP A 9 -9.07 -37.39 -24.82
C TRP A 9 -9.51 -36.63 -23.55
N VAL A 10 -10.75 -36.79 -23.12
CA VAL A 10 -11.26 -36.18 -21.88
C VAL A 10 -10.47 -36.71 -20.66
N LYS A 11 -10.24 -38.03 -20.60
CA LYS A 11 -9.39 -38.60 -19.51
C LYS A 11 -7.99 -38.09 -19.55
N PHE A 12 -7.38 -37.96 -20.73
CA PHE A 12 -6.02 -37.43 -20.89
C PHE A 12 -5.96 -35.99 -20.42
N ILE A 13 -6.88 -35.11 -20.84
CA ILE A 13 -6.94 -33.72 -20.41
C ILE A 13 -7.13 -33.63 -18.91
N LEU A 14 -8.00 -34.43 -18.31
CA LEU A 14 -8.21 -34.48 -16.87
C LEU A 14 -6.94 -34.90 -16.11
N LEU A 15 -6.27 -35.94 -16.57
CA LEU A 15 -5.00 -36.41 -15.98
C LEU A 15 -3.89 -35.35 -16.09
N MET A 16 -3.77 -34.69 -17.26
CA MET A 16 -2.84 -33.57 -17.44
C MET A 16 -3.15 -32.41 -16.50
N PHE A 17 -4.42 -32.06 -16.33
CA PHE A 17 -4.86 -31.04 -15.41
C PHE A 17 -4.48 -31.40 -13.95
N ILE A 18 -4.79 -32.63 -13.52
CA ILE A 18 -4.45 -33.12 -12.18
C ILE A 18 -2.91 -33.13 -11.98
N PHE A 19 -2.17 -33.63 -12.96
CA PHE A 19 -0.71 -33.64 -12.92
C PHE A 19 -0.14 -32.23 -12.77
N THR A 20 -0.62 -31.30 -13.60
CA THR A 20 -0.20 -29.89 -13.54
C THR A 20 -0.58 -29.24 -12.21
N ALA A 21 -1.79 -29.49 -11.70
CA ALA A 21 -2.25 -28.94 -10.42
C ALA A 21 -1.41 -29.42 -9.23
N ILE A 22 -0.89 -30.65 -9.26
CA ILE A 22 -0.04 -31.21 -8.22
C ILE A 22 1.41 -30.74 -8.39
N THR A 23 1.93 -30.73 -9.62
CA THR A 23 3.35 -30.47 -9.86
C THR A 23 3.69 -28.98 -9.91
N SER A 24 2.79 -28.11 -10.40
CA SER A 24 3.08 -26.68 -10.52
C SER A 24 3.40 -25.99 -9.19
N PRO A 25 2.71 -26.22 -8.06
CA PRO A 25 3.12 -25.65 -6.78
C PRO A 25 4.52 -26.10 -6.34
N ILE A 26 4.85 -27.37 -6.56
CA ILE A 26 6.19 -27.92 -6.21
C ILE A 26 7.27 -27.24 -7.06
N VAL A 27 7.04 -27.13 -8.36
CA VAL A 27 7.97 -26.50 -9.29
C VAL A 27 8.14 -24.99 -8.98
N VAL A 28 7.06 -24.31 -8.65
CA VAL A 28 7.11 -22.87 -8.29
C VAL A 28 7.83 -22.65 -6.97
N LEU A 29 7.53 -23.45 -5.94
CA LEU A 29 8.07 -23.22 -4.60
C LEU A 29 9.50 -23.76 -4.44
N PHE A 30 9.87 -24.86 -5.09
CA PHE A 30 11.17 -25.53 -4.92
C PHE A 30 12.05 -25.55 -6.18
N GLY A 31 11.50 -25.14 -7.32
CA GLY A 31 12.25 -25.06 -8.59
C GLY A 31 13.11 -23.79 -8.72
N PRO A 32 13.83 -23.65 -9.85
CA PRO A 32 14.78 -22.55 -10.09
C PRO A 32 14.12 -21.25 -10.58
N PHE A 33 12.86 -21.02 -10.25
CA PHE A 33 12.08 -19.85 -10.71
C PHE A 33 11.98 -18.79 -9.61
N ASP A 34 13.12 -18.23 -9.20
CA ASP A 34 13.22 -17.32 -8.04
C ASP A 34 12.26 -16.14 -8.10
N ASN A 35 12.06 -15.52 -9.26
CA ASN A 35 11.13 -14.39 -9.40
C ASN A 35 9.68 -14.81 -9.16
N ILE A 36 9.26 -15.97 -9.69
CA ILE A 36 7.91 -16.50 -9.51
C ILE A 36 7.73 -16.94 -8.05
N LYS A 37 8.69 -17.67 -7.50
CA LYS A 37 8.72 -18.08 -6.09
C LYS A 37 8.54 -16.86 -5.17
N ARG A 38 9.35 -15.82 -5.36
CA ARG A 38 9.31 -14.57 -4.58
C ARG A 38 7.93 -13.93 -4.62
N THR A 39 7.37 -13.77 -5.82
CA THR A 39 6.04 -13.18 -6.00
C THR A 39 4.94 -13.99 -5.30
N VAL A 40 4.96 -15.32 -5.44
CA VAL A 40 3.97 -16.22 -4.84
C VAL A 40 4.11 -16.23 -3.31
N VAL A 41 5.34 -16.41 -2.81
CA VAL A 41 5.62 -16.41 -1.36
C VAL A 41 5.22 -15.08 -0.73
N GLY A 42 5.63 -13.94 -1.32
CA GLY A 42 5.25 -12.62 -0.84
C GLY A 42 3.74 -12.38 -0.84
N ALA A 43 3.05 -12.79 -1.89
CA ALA A 43 1.60 -12.66 -1.98
C ALA A 43 0.87 -13.49 -0.90
N ILE A 44 1.30 -14.74 -0.65
CA ILE A 44 0.69 -15.61 0.35
C ILE A 44 0.97 -15.09 1.77
N LEU A 45 2.19 -14.62 2.06
CA LEU A 45 2.55 -14.05 3.37
C LEU A 45 1.67 -12.86 3.76
N ARG A 46 1.23 -12.07 2.78
CA ARG A 46 0.35 -10.89 2.98
C ARG A 46 -1.13 -11.21 2.75
N SER A 47 -1.45 -12.48 2.52
CA SER A 47 -2.83 -12.95 2.43
C SER A 47 -3.40 -13.33 3.81
N ARG A 48 -4.64 -13.80 3.82
CA ARG A 48 -5.28 -14.39 5.04
C ARG A 48 -4.69 -15.73 5.45
N HIS A 49 -3.78 -16.31 4.67
CA HIS A 49 -3.27 -17.67 4.86
C HIS A 49 -1.73 -17.73 4.87
N PRO A 50 -1.02 -16.86 5.65
CA PRO A 50 0.44 -16.87 5.71
C PRO A 50 0.99 -18.21 6.22
N HIS A 51 0.19 -18.97 6.98
CA HIS A 51 0.59 -20.25 7.55
C HIS A 51 1.01 -21.27 6.49
N TYR A 52 0.53 -21.20 5.25
CA TYR A 52 0.98 -22.09 4.18
C TYR A 52 2.47 -21.88 3.85
N ILE A 53 2.99 -20.67 4.00
CA ILE A 53 4.39 -20.36 3.75
C ILE A 53 5.24 -20.59 5.00
N THR A 54 4.76 -20.15 6.18
CA THR A 54 5.50 -20.32 7.44
C THR A 54 5.58 -21.78 7.90
N TRP A 55 4.74 -22.67 7.35
CA TRP A 55 4.87 -24.11 7.52
C TRP A 55 5.96 -24.73 6.61
N LEU A 56 6.20 -24.14 5.42
CA LEU A 56 7.12 -24.66 4.40
C LEU A 56 8.54 -24.13 4.55
N TYR A 57 8.73 -22.92 5.08
CA TYR A 57 10.00 -22.21 5.14
C TYR A 57 10.22 -21.60 6.53
N THR A 58 11.49 -21.58 6.96
CA THR A 58 11.91 -20.83 8.16
C THR A 58 11.84 -19.32 7.92
N PRO A 59 11.80 -18.50 8.99
CA PRO A 59 11.84 -17.04 8.86
C PRO A 59 13.04 -16.54 8.03
N GLU A 60 14.22 -17.16 8.20
CA GLU A 60 15.45 -16.81 7.49
C GLU A 60 15.33 -17.14 5.98
N GLU A 61 14.75 -18.28 5.63
CA GLU A 61 14.49 -18.66 4.25
C GLU A 61 13.46 -17.72 3.59
N ILE A 62 12.40 -17.38 4.32
CA ILE A 62 11.40 -16.41 3.86
C ILE A 62 12.06 -15.08 3.56
N GLN A 63 12.87 -14.55 4.48
CA GLN A 63 13.59 -13.29 4.28
C GLN A 63 14.53 -13.35 3.06
N LYS A 64 15.24 -14.47 2.88
CA LYS A 64 16.09 -14.69 1.71
C LYS A 64 15.30 -14.72 0.40
N ILE A 65 14.09 -15.29 0.40
CA ILE A 65 13.22 -15.36 -0.78
C ILE A 65 12.65 -13.99 -1.13
N VAL A 66 12.06 -13.28 -0.16
CA VAL A 66 11.32 -12.04 -0.41
C VAL A 66 12.22 -10.80 -0.44
N GLY A 67 13.45 -10.90 0.10
CA GLY A 67 14.37 -9.77 0.25
C GLY A 67 14.07 -8.96 1.51
N THR A 68 14.83 -7.89 1.70
CA THR A 68 14.72 -6.97 2.83
C THR A 68 14.23 -5.61 2.38
N VAL A 69 13.47 -4.96 3.22
CA VAL A 69 13.11 -3.55 3.10
C VAL A 69 13.75 -2.81 4.26
N GLY A 70 14.44 -1.71 3.99
CA GLY A 70 15.06 -0.89 5.04
C GLY A 70 14.03 -0.26 5.96
N THR A 71 14.39 0.00 7.20
CA THR A 71 13.51 0.56 8.24
C THR A 71 13.26 2.05 8.10
N GLY A 72 14.11 2.76 7.34
CA GLY A 72 13.97 4.20 7.12
C GLY A 72 14.44 5.06 8.30
N GLU A 73 15.35 4.54 9.14
CA GLU A 73 15.90 5.27 10.28
C GLU A 73 16.64 6.55 9.86
N ASN A 74 16.72 7.53 10.78
CA ASN A 74 17.42 8.82 10.61
C ASN A 74 16.93 9.64 9.41
N GLN A 75 15.63 9.76 9.24
CA GLN A 75 15.06 10.62 8.23
C GLN A 75 15.40 12.09 8.50
N GLU A 76 15.91 12.77 7.47
CA GLU A 76 16.15 14.21 7.48
C GLU A 76 14.87 14.97 7.08
N LEU A 77 14.55 16.03 7.80
CA LEU A 77 13.49 16.96 7.39
C LEU A 77 14.06 17.98 6.41
N PHE A 78 13.42 18.12 5.27
CA PHE A 78 13.87 19.04 4.22
C PHE A 78 13.37 20.45 4.48
N LYS A 79 14.20 21.43 4.18
CA LYS A 79 13.78 22.83 4.10
C LYS A 79 13.35 23.12 2.66
N PHE A 80 12.12 23.53 2.49
CA PHE A 80 11.58 23.98 1.20
C PHE A 80 10.65 25.17 1.42
N ASP A 81 10.55 26.03 0.41
CA ASP A 81 9.62 27.13 0.42
C ASP A 81 8.23 26.59 0.05
N VAL A 82 7.33 26.60 1.00
CA VAL A 82 5.96 26.17 0.76
C VAL A 82 5.27 27.18 -0.13
N LYS A 83 4.88 26.75 -1.31
CA LYS A 83 4.08 27.56 -2.22
C LYS A 83 2.60 27.40 -1.85
N GLU A 84 1.89 28.53 -1.74
CA GLU A 84 0.43 28.52 -1.63
C GLU A 84 -0.20 28.25 -3.01
N ASP A 85 0.01 27.02 -3.47
CA ASP A 85 -0.47 26.55 -4.76
C ASP A 85 -1.59 25.53 -4.54
N THR A 86 -2.80 25.90 -4.93
CA THR A 86 -3.98 25.04 -4.84
C THR A 86 -4.17 24.14 -6.06
N SER A 87 -3.32 24.26 -7.08
CA SER A 87 -3.40 23.41 -8.24
C SER A 87 -3.15 21.94 -7.89
N LEU A 88 -3.79 21.07 -8.64
CA LEU A 88 -3.60 19.62 -8.54
C LEU A 88 -3.40 19.09 -9.96
N ASN A 89 -2.35 18.31 -10.17
CA ASN A 89 -2.07 17.73 -11.47
C ASN A 89 -2.24 16.21 -11.42
N LEU A 90 -3.33 15.73 -12.03
CA LEU A 90 -3.62 14.29 -12.13
C LEU A 90 -3.17 13.78 -13.50
N ARG A 91 -2.33 12.74 -13.49
CA ARG A 91 -1.94 12.05 -14.72
C ARG A 91 -2.06 10.53 -14.59
N LYS A 92 -2.33 9.90 -15.71
CA LYS A 92 -2.36 8.44 -15.83
C LYS A 92 -0.94 7.91 -15.99
N ILE A 93 -0.67 6.76 -15.37
CA ILE A 93 0.57 5.99 -15.51
C ILE A 93 0.22 4.65 -16.14
N GLU A 94 0.97 4.23 -17.13
CA GLU A 94 0.74 2.97 -17.83
C GLU A 94 2.04 2.20 -18.03
N SER A 95 1.93 0.89 -17.91
CA SER A 95 2.95 -0.09 -18.27
C SER A 95 2.27 -1.29 -18.95
N ASN A 96 3.07 -2.25 -19.40
CA ASN A 96 2.54 -3.52 -19.92
C ASN A 96 1.88 -4.41 -18.86
N ARG A 97 2.02 -4.10 -17.56
CA ARG A 97 1.50 -4.89 -16.44
C ARG A 97 0.42 -4.19 -15.63
N TYR A 98 0.37 -2.87 -15.65
CA TYR A 98 -0.55 -2.10 -14.82
C TYR A 98 -0.93 -0.76 -15.44
N THR A 99 -2.07 -0.28 -15.00
CA THR A 99 -2.54 1.10 -15.14
C THR A 99 -2.59 1.72 -13.74
N GLY A 100 -2.23 2.99 -13.63
CA GLY A 100 -2.27 3.72 -12.37
C GLY A 100 -2.50 5.22 -12.60
N PHE A 101 -2.55 5.95 -11.50
CA PHE A 101 -2.74 7.40 -11.46
C PHE A 101 -1.78 8.03 -10.47
N LEU A 102 -1.20 9.14 -10.85
CA LEU A 102 -0.37 9.97 -10.00
C LEU A 102 -1.01 11.35 -9.88
N LEU A 103 -1.23 11.79 -8.64
CA LEU A 103 -1.71 13.13 -8.33
C LEU A 103 -0.58 13.90 -7.65
N GLU A 104 -0.21 15.04 -8.23
CA GLU A 104 0.76 15.98 -7.66
C GLU A 104 0.02 17.07 -6.86
N ILE A 105 0.53 17.33 -5.65
CA ILE A 105 -0.05 18.27 -4.68
C ILE A 105 1.08 19.22 -4.26
N PRO A 106 1.15 20.45 -4.82
CA PRO A 106 2.25 21.38 -4.56
C PRO A 106 2.32 21.89 -3.11
N ASP A 107 1.16 22.10 -2.45
CA ASP A 107 1.11 22.53 -1.05
C ASP A 107 0.82 21.36 -0.11
N PRO A 108 1.85 20.80 0.58
CA PRO A 108 1.69 19.67 1.48
C PRO A 108 0.85 19.97 2.72
N ARG A 109 0.67 21.25 3.10
CA ARG A 109 -0.10 21.66 4.29
C ARG A 109 -1.62 21.42 4.11
N ARG A 110 -2.06 21.21 2.88
CA ARG A 110 -3.45 20.86 2.55
C ARG A 110 -3.77 19.41 2.84
N ILE A 111 -2.76 18.58 3.14
CA ILE A 111 -2.96 17.16 3.38
C ILE A 111 -3.24 16.92 4.86
N GLN A 112 -4.31 16.18 5.12
CA GLN A 112 -4.77 15.82 6.46
C GLN A 112 -5.13 14.34 6.50
N VAL A 113 -5.12 13.75 7.69
CA VAL A 113 -5.72 12.44 7.93
C VAL A 113 -7.19 12.63 8.26
N ALA A 114 -8.06 11.85 7.65
CA ALA A 114 -9.47 11.78 8.02
C ALA A 114 -9.87 10.32 8.30
N THR A 115 -10.89 10.15 9.13
CA THR A 115 -11.36 8.85 9.59
C THR A 115 -12.80 8.60 9.17
N ALA A 116 -13.20 7.32 9.16
CA ALA A 116 -14.59 6.93 9.04
C ALA A 116 -15.42 7.59 10.18
N PRO A 117 -16.67 8.05 9.92
CA PRO A 117 -17.48 8.70 10.93
C PRO A 117 -17.78 7.84 12.17
N GLN A 118 -17.86 6.53 11.98
CA GLN A 118 -18.09 5.53 13.03
C GLN A 118 -16.82 4.70 13.26
N LEU A 119 -15.69 5.39 13.46
CA LEU A 119 -14.39 4.75 13.68
C LEU A 119 -14.49 3.72 14.83
N ASN A 120 -13.88 2.53 14.65
CA ASN A 120 -13.98 1.34 15.49
C ASN A 120 -15.30 0.54 15.42
N GLU A 121 -16.37 1.11 14.88
CA GLU A 121 -17.63 0.38 14.69
C GLU A 121 -17.80 -0.06 13.24
N LYS A 122 -17.58 0.87 12.30
CA LYS A 122 -17.73 0.65 10.88
C LYS A 122 -16.79 1.55 10.09
N GLY A 123 -16.11 0.98 9.09
CA GLY A 123 -15.38 1.75 8.08
C GLY A 123 -16.32 2.47 7.11
N GLU A 124 -15.73 3.27 6.23
CA GLU A 124 -16.44 3.97 5.17
C GLU A 124 -15.60 3.96 3.89
N THR A 125 -16.19 4.24 2.74
CA THR A 125 -15.46 4.32 1.47
C THR A 125 -14.56 5.56 1.42
N THR A 126 -13.43 5.49 0.70
CA THR A 126 -12.52 6.63 0.51
C THR A 126 -13.27 7.85 -0.01
N SER A 127 -14.12 7.66 -1.03
CA SER A 127 -14.89 8.74 -1.64
C SER A 127 -15.90 9.37 -0.66
N ASN A 128 -16.51 8.58 0.21
CA ASN A 128 -17.47 9.11 1.18
C ASN A 128 -16.79 9.88 2.32
N ILE A 129 -15.66 9.34 2.86
CA ILE A 129 -14.86 10.08 3.86
C ILE A 129 -14.38 11.42 3.26
N ALA A 130 -13.87 11.42 2.02
CA ALA A 130 -13.44 12.63 1.33
C ALA A 130 -14.57 13.65 1.21
N ARG A 131 -15.75 13.24 0.75
CA ARG A 131 -16.91 14.10 0.57
C ARG A 131 -17.42 14.68 1.88
N LEU A 132 -17.51 13.87 2.94
CA LEU A 132 -17.93 14.31 4.27
C LEU A 132 -16.97 15.35 4.86
N ASN A 133 -15.69 15.30 4.49
CA ASN A 133 -14.69 16.26 4.91
C ASN A 133 -14.51 17.43 3.93
N GLY A 134 -15.29 17.54 2.85
CA GLY A 134 -15.17 18.62 1.86
C GLY A 134 -13.81 18.58 1.12
N ALA A 135 -13.21 17.40 0.95
CA ALA A 135 -11.93 17.24 0.32
C ALA A 135 -12.03 17.23 -1.21
N VAL A 136 -11.04 17.84 -1.89
CA VAL A 136 -10.94 17.83 -3.35
C VAL A 136 -10.29 16.54 -3.88
N ALA A 137 -9.45 15.91 -3.06
CA ALA A 137 -8.83 14.62 -3.39
C ALA A 137 -8.62 13.77 -2.13
N ALA A 138 -8.51 12.45 -2.29
CA ALA A 138 -8.16 11.53 -1.21
C ALA A 138 -7.58 10.22 -1.76
N ILE A 139 -6.73 9.59 -0.94
CA ILE A 139 -6.32 8.18 -1.11
C ILE A 139 -6.62 7.41 0.19
N ASN A 140 -6.84 6.10 0.08
CA ASN A 140 -6.95 5.24 1.25
C ASN A 140 -5.68 5.31 2.12
N GLY A 141 -5.87 5.18 3.42
CA GLY A 141 -4.79 5.29 4.42
C GLY A 141 -4.13 3.98 4.80
N GLY A 142 -3.99 3.75 6.10
CA GLY A 142 -3.34 2.58 6.68
C GLY A 142 -4.18 1.31 6.71
N GLY A 143 -3.56 0.25 7.20
CA GLY A 143 -4.21 -1.04 7.38
C GLY A 143 -5.15 -1.08 8.59
N PHE A 144 -5.92 -2.15 8.68
CA PHE A 144 -6.90 -2.34 9.73
C PHE A 144 -7.14 -3.82 10.03
N HIS A 145 -7.63 -4.08 11.24
CA HIS A 145 -8.06 -5.42 11.62
C HIS A 145 -9.36 -5.79 10.89
N ASP A 146 -9.32 -6.90 10.18
CA ASP A 146 -10.48 -7.46 9.48
C ASP A 146 -10.68 -8.92 9.92
N PRO A 147 -11.06 -9.16 11.20
CA PRO A 147 -11.30 -10.50 11.69
C PRO A 147 -12.42 -11.13 10.87
N ASN A 148 -12.21 -12.35 10.43
CA ASN A 148 -13.11 -13.11 9.54
C ASN A 148 -13.26 -12.56 8.11
N GLY A 149 -12.49 -11.55 7.73
CA GLY A 149 -12.50 -11.02 6.38
C GLY A 149 -13.83 -10.44 5.91
N THR A 150 -14.57 -9.87 6.83
CA THR A 150 -15.91 -9.28 6.55
C THR A 150 -15.84 -7.93 5.83
N GLY A 151 -14.62 -7.36 5.69
CA GLY A 151 -14.42 -6.08 4.98
C GLY A 151 -15.02 -4.88 5.70
N THR A 152 -15.19 -4.97 7.02
CA THR A 152 -15.85 -3.91 7.80
C THR A 152 -15.02 -2.64 7.94
N GLY A 153 -13.69 -2.71 7.78
CA GLY A 153 -12.80 -1.55 7.81
C GLY A 153 -12.80 -0.74 9.10
N ARG A 154 -13.13 -1.36 10.25
CA ARG A 154 -13.48 -0.59 11.44
C ARG A 154 -12.32 -0.25 12.37
N SER A 155 -11.37 -1.14 12.56
CA SER A 155 -10.33 -1.01 13.60
C SER A 155 -8.95 -0.80 12.96
N PRO A 156 -8.45 0.44 12.86
CA PRO A 156 -7.14 0.71 12.26
C PRO A 156 -6.02 0.10 13.11
N TYR A 157 -4.88 -0.19 12.47
CA TYR A 157 -3.67 -0.60 13.19
C TYR A 157 -3.02 0.59 13.89
N GLY A 158 -2.35 0.30 15.02
CA GLY A 158 -1.51 1.24 15.73
C GLY A 158 -2.23 2.51 16.16
N PHE A 159 -1.70 3.67 15.78
CA PHE A 159 -2.29 4.95 16.14
C PHE A 159 -2.59 5.85 14.93
N ILE A 160 -3.49 6.79 15.15
CA ILE A 160 -3.85 7.86 14.22
C ILE A 160 -3.58 9.18 14.90
N LEU A 161 -2.83 10.06 14.23
CA LEU A 161 -2.54 11.44 14.63
C LEU A 161 -3.28 12.39 13.68
N HIS A 162 -4.08 13.28 14.24
CA HIS A 162 -4.78 14.34 13.51
C HIS A 162 -4.68 15.63 14.26
N ASP A 163 -4.26 16.69 13.59
CA ASP A 163 -4.01 18.03 14.14
C ASP A 163 -3.11 18.03 15.41
N GLY A 164 -2.16 17.09 15.49
CA GLY A 164 -1.26 16.92 16.60
C GLY A 164 -1.81 16.12 17.79
N GLU A 165 -3.04 15.62 17.69
CA GLU A 165 -3.70 14.84 18.74
C GLU A 165 -3.89 13.38 18.31
N TYR A 166 -3.67 12.44 19.24
CA TYR A 166 -3.88 11.02 18.98
C TYR A 166 -5.38 10.70 19.04
N VAL A 167 -5.98 10.41 17.88
CA VAL A 167 -7.38 9.97 17.76
C VAL A 167 -7.53 8.53 18.24
N ILE A 168 -6.60 7.67 17.83
CA ILE A 168 -6.48 6.26 18.21
C ILE A 168 -5.07 5.98 18.75
N GLY A 169 -4.92 4.94 19.57
CA GLY A 169 -3.62 4.48 20.08
C GLY A 169 -3.07 5.32 21.23
N LYS A 170 -3.95 5.93 22.02
CA LYS A 170 -3.54 6.68 23.23
C LYS A 170 -2.82 5.79 24.25
N ASP A 171 -3.15 4.50 24.24
CA ASP A 171 -2.60 3.42 25.07
C ASP A 171 -1.26 2.88 24.57
N VAL A 172 -0.85 3.16 23.34
CA VAL A 172 0.50 2.86 22.86
C VAL A 172 1.52 3.61 23.68
N GLY A 173 2.55 2.92 24.18
CA GLY A 173 3.58 3.49 25.03
C GLY A 173 4.35 4.63 24.35
N PRO A 174 4.87 5.60 25.12
CA PRO A 174 5.58 6.75 24.54
C PRO A 174 6.89 6.38 23.83
N ASP A 175 7.48 5.24 24.20
CA ASP A 175 8.73 4.71 23.65
C ASP A 175 8.51 3.51 22.73
N GLU A 176 7.26 3.10 22.51
CA GLU A 176 6.92 2.01 21.60
C GLU A 176 7.01 2.48 20.15
N GLU A 177 7.89 1.84 19.37
CA GLU A 177 8.07 2.14 17.97
C GLU A 177 6.96 1.53 17.11
N VAL A 178 6.46 2.30 16.17
CA VAL A 178 5.52 1.85 15.15
C VAL A 178 5.92 2.39 13.78
N ASP A 179 5.58 1.66 12.73
CA ASP A 179 5.68 2.19 11.37
C ASP A 179 4.70 3.36 11.20
N PHE A 180 5.23 4.55 11.03
CA PHE A 180 4.46 5.79 10.91
C PHE A 180 4.61 6.41 9.53
N ILE A 181 3.50 6.92 9.00
CA ILE A 181 3.44 7.74 7.79
C ILE A 181 2.60 8.97 8.10
N GLY A 182 3.17 10.15 7.88
CA GLY A 182 2.44 11.38 8.18
C GLY A 182 3.21 12.65 7.84
N PHE A 183 2.70 13.77 8.31
CA PHE A 183 3.24 15.09 8.02
C PHE A 183 3.55 15.87 9.29
N THR A 184 4.64 16.62 9.25
CA THR A 184 4.94 17.66 10.24
C THR A 184 4.04 18.87 10.03
N LYS A 185 4.04 19.79 11.02
CA LYS A 185 3.41 21.13 10.88
C LYS A 185 3.98 21.95 9.72
N SER A 186 5.24 21.74 9.37
CA SER A 186 5.91 22.40 8.24
C SER A 186 5.63 21.76 6.89
N GLY A 187 4.85 20.65 6.84
CA GLY A 187 4.50 19.94 5.61
C GLY A 187 5.53 18.91 5.15
N ASN A 188 6.52 18.53 5.98
CA ASN A 188 7.42 17.43 5.65
C ASN A 188 6.71 16.09 5.83
N LEU A 189 6.82 15.22 4.85
CA LEU A 189 6.41 13.82 4.96
C LEU A 189 7.40 13.07 5.86
N ILE A 190 6.88 12.33 6.83
CA ILE A 190 7.60 11.42 7.70
C ILE A 190 7.22 9.99 7.31
N ALA A 191 8.20 9.09 7.18
CA ALA A 191 7.95 7.67 6.87
C ALA A 191 9.04 6.78 7.46
N GLY A 192 8.68 5.92 8.40
CA GLY A 192 9.61 4.99 9.08
C GLY A 192 9.09 4.53 10.42
N ALA A 193 9.95 3.82 11.17
CA ALA A 193 9.66 3.39 12.52
C ALA A 193 9.98 4.53 13.50
N TYR A 194 8.99 4.95 14.28
CA TYR A 194 9.10 6.05 15.25
C TYR A 194 8.24 5.78 16.47
N ASN A 195 8.71 6.28 17.60
CA ASN A 195 7.90 6.36 18.82
C ASN A 195 7.21 7.74 18.95
N LYS A 196 6.27 7.86 19.88
CA LYS A 196 5.52 9.10 20.08
C LYS A 196 6.40 10.31 20.48
N ARG A 197 7.51 10.06 21.17
CA ARG A 197 8.42 11.10 21.63
C ARG A 197 9.16 11.72 20.45
N GLU A 198 9.72 10.89 19.58
CA GLU A 198 10.40 11.30 18.35
C GLU A 198 9.44 12.05 17.40
N LEU A 199 8.24 11.54 17.19
CA LEU A 199 7.23 12.21 16.37
C LEU A 199 6.87 13.59 16.90
N LYS A 200 6.78 13.75 18.23
CA LYS A 200 6.55 15.05 18.86
C LYS A 200 7.71 16.00 18.63
N GLU A 201 8.96 15.53 18.77
CA GLU A 201 10.19 16.31 18.51
C GLU A 201 10.29 16.73 17.05
N MET A 202 9.92 15.86 16.11
CA MET A 202 9.81 16.16 14.67
C MET A 202 8.68 17.13 14.34
N GLY A 203 7.77 17.39 15.27
CA GLY A 203 6.59 18.23 15.06
C GLY A 203 5.51 17.58 14.18
N ALA A 204 5.36 16.27 14.27
CA ALA A 204 4.31 15.54 13.56
C ALA A 204 2.94 16.10 13.91
N LYS A 205 2.07 16.26 12.89
CA LYS A 205 0.75 16.84 13.00
C LYS A 205 -0.34 15.90 12.49
N GLU A 206 -0.09 15.25 11.37
CA GLU A 206 -1.00 14.34 10.67
C GLU A 206 -0.30 13.01 10.47
N GLY A 207 -0.97 11.88 10.65
CA GLY A 207 -0.40 10.61 10.27
C GLY A 207 -1.13 9.39 10.81
N LEU A 208 -0.64 8.24 10.39
CA LEU A 208 -1.21 6.94 10.72
C LEU A 208 -0.13 5.85 10.71
N THR A 209 -0.43 4.73 11.32
CA THR A 209 0.46 3.56 11.33
C THR A 209 0.30 2.76 10.06
N PHE A 210 1.36 2.69 9.26
CA PHE A 210 1.51 1.77 8.13
C PHE A 210 2.93 1.86 7.53
N GLY A 211 3.23 0.94 6.58
CA GLY A 211 4.52 0.88 5.90
C GLY A 211 4.59 -0.24 4.86
N PRO A 212 5.77 -0.56 4.40
CA PRO A 212 7.06 -0.01 4.79
C PRO A 212 7.39 1.33 4.12
N PRO A 213 8.43 2.06 4.59
CA PRO A 213 9.04 3.13 3.82
C PRO A 213 9.66 2.58 2.54
N LEU A 214 9.57 3.33 1.44
CA LEU A 214 10.10 2.93 0.13
C LEU A 214 11.31 3.76 -0.29
N ILE A 215 11.30 5.05 0.07
CA ILE A 215 12.41 5.97 -0.18
C ILE A 215 12.59 6.81 1.09
N VAL A 216 13.83 6.91 1.58
CA VAL A 216 14.19 7.78 2.72
C VAL A 216 15.48 8.51 2.38
N ASN A 217 15.49 9.83 2.57
CA ASN A 217 16.63 10.69 2.23
C ASN A 217 17.14 10.52 0.79
N GLY A 218 16.21 10.28 -0.17
CA GLY A 218 16.53 10.03 -1.57
C GLY A 218 17.16 8.66 -1.84
N LYS A 219 17.15 7.74 -0.88
CA LYS A 219 17.67 6.38 -1.04
C LYS A 219 16.54 5.37 -1.10
N LYS A 220 16.64 4.43 -2.02
CA LYS A 220 15.71 3.32 -2.16
C LYS A 220 15.85 2.33 -0.99
N MET A 221 14.74 1.96 -0.36
CA MET A 221 14.71 1.03 0.78
C MET A 221 14.65 -0.44 0.34
N ILE A 222 14.14 -0.73 -0.85
CA ILE A 222 14.15 -2.07 -1.45
C ILE A 222 15.36 -2.15 -2.38
N THR A 223 16.45 -2.75 -1.90
CA THR A 223 17.69 -2.93 -2.66
C THR A 223 17.75 -4.30 -3.33
N ASP A 224 17.09 -5.29 -2.75
CA ASP A 224 16.94 -6.64 -3.29
C ASP A 224 15.48 -7.10 -3.24
N GLY A 225 15.11 -8.03 -4.12
CA GLY A 225 13.77 -8.57 -4.17
C GLY A 225 12.72 -7.62 -4.76
N ASP A 226 11.46 -7.87 -4.45
CA ASP A 226 10.29 -7.13 -4.92
C ASP A 226 9.57 -6.36 -3.82
N GLY A 227 10.14 -6.37 -2.60
CA GLY A 227 9.56 -5.80 -1.39
C GLY A 227 8.68 -6.78 -0.60
N GLY A 228 8.55 -8.03 -1.04
CA GLY A 228 7.93 -9.11 -0.26
C GLY A 228 6.39 -9.08 -0.17
N TRP A 229 5.73 -8.32 -1.03
CA TRP A 229 4.26 -8.21 -1.04
C TRP A 229 3.61 -8.76 -2.32
N GLY A 230 4.41 -9.34 -3.24
CA GLY A 230 3.96 -9.83 -4.52
C GLY A 230 3.38 -8.73 -5.43
N ILE A 231 2.63 -9.15 -6.47
CA ILE A 231 1.98 -8.26 -7.44
C ILE A 231 0.53 -8.01 -7.02
N GLY A 232 0.11 -6.73 -7.03
CA GLY A 232 -1.27 -6.36 -6.73
C GLY A 232 -1.54 -4.86 -6.86
N PRO A 233 -2.80 -4.43 -6.57
CA PRO A 233 -3.13 -3.02 -6.46
C PRO A 233 -2.29 -2.36 -5.37
N ARG A 234 -1.84 -1.11 -5.60
CA ARG A 234 -0.97 -0.38 -4.68
C ARG A 234 -1.44 1.04 -4.47
N THR A 235 -1.28 1.51 -3.24
CA THR A 235 -1.39 2.92 -2.87
C THR A 235 -0.09 3.33 -2.20
N ALA A 236 0.43 4.49 -2.56
CA ALA A 236 1.64 5.03 -1.96
C ALA A 236 1.56 6.56 -1.89
N ILE A 237 2.31 7.11 -0.94
CA ILE A 237 2.48 8.54 -0.74
C ILE A 237 3.97 8.87 -0.80
N ALA A 238 4.31 10.00 -1.42
CA ALA A 238 5.70 10.43 -1.51
C ALA A 238 5.82 11.95 -1.49
N GLN A 239 7.03 12.45 -1.26
CA GLN A 239 7.33 13.87 -1.32
C GLN A 239 8.63 14.12 -2.08
N LYS A 240 8.61 15.13 -2.95
CA LYS A 240 9.77 15.66 -3.66
C LYS A 240 10.54 16.64 -2.76
N LYS A 241 11.77 16.95 -3.15
CA LYS A 241 12.63 17.89 -2.39
C LYS A 241 12.07 19.32 -2.32
N ASP A 242 11.24 19.71 -3.30
CA ASP A 242 10.58 21.02 -3.34
C ASP A 242 9.30 21.10 -2.50
N GLY A 243 8.96 20.04 -1.78
CA GLY A 243 7.77 19.92 -0.94
C GLY A 243 6.55 19.33 -1.63
N THR A 244 6.53 19.23 -2.95
CA THR A 244 5.41 18.65 -3.71
C THR A 244 5.16 17.21 -3.27
N VAL A 245 3.91 16.90 -2.89
CA VAL A 245 3.49 15.54 -2.50
C VAL A 245 2.90 14.82 -3.69
N LEU A 246 3.15 13.51 -3.75
CA LEU A 246 2.67 12.60 -4.75
C LEU A 246 1.75 11.56 -4.13
N PHE A 247 0.51 11.46 -4.62
CA PHE A 247 -0.37 10.33 -4.35
C PHE A 247 -0.31 9.39 -5.55
N LEU A 248 0.18 8.18 -5.35
CA LEU A 248 0.27 7.15 -6.39
C LEU A 248 -0.71 6.02 -6.07
N VAL A 249 -1.57 5.71 -7.05
CA VAL A 249 -2.49 4.57 -7.01
C VAL A 249 -2.29 3.72 -8.26
N ILE A 250 -2.12 2.41 -8.10
CA ILE A 250 -1.96 1.45 -9.18
C ILE A 250 -3.08 0.42 -9.09
N ASP A 251 -3.85 0.28 -10.17
CA ASP A 251 -4.87 -0.76 -10.31
C ASP A 251 -4.22 -2.14 -10.41
N GLY A 252 -4.93 -3.16 -9.97
CA GLY A 252 -4.45 -4.54 -10.07
C GLY A 252 -5.57 -5.56 -9.96
N ARG A 253 -5.21 -6.85 -10.10
CA ARG A 253 -6.16 -7.98 -10.07
C ARG A 253 -7.24 -7.89 -11.15
N GLN A 254 -6.92 -7.26 -12.29
CA GLN A 254 -7.80 -7.08 -13.44
C GLN A 254 -7.12 -7.60 -14.70
N ALA A 255 -7.90 -7.98 -15.70
CA ALA A 255 -7.37 -8.56 -16.95
C ALA A 255 -6.37 -7.65 -17.69
N TYR A 256 -6.56 -6.33 -17.58
CA TYR A 256 -5.70 -5.30 -18.20
C TYR A 256 -4.69 -4.68 -17.24
N SER A 257 -4.76 -5.00 -15.95
CA SER A 257 -3.86 -4.50 -14.92
C SER A 257 -3.65 -5.56 -13.85
N ALA A 258 -2.55 -6.28 -13.93
CA ALA A 258 -2.17 -7.27 -12.91
C ALA A 258 -1.82 -6.59 -11.58
N GLY A 259 -1.24 -5.40 -11.64
CA GLY A 259 -0.75 -4.63 -10.52
C GLY A 259 0.78 -4.49 -10.50
N ALA A 260 1.29 -3.94 -9.41
CA ALA A 260 2.71 -3.65 -9.20
C ALA A 260 3.26 -4.33 -7.94
N THR A 261 4.56 -4.56 -7.92
CA THR A 261 5.32 -4.88 -6.71
C THR A 261 5.64 -3.60 -5.93
N LEU A 262 6.10 -3.70 -4.68
CA LEU A 262 6.58 -2.52 -3.95
C LEU A 262 7.83 -1.92 -4.59
N ARG A 263 8.69 -2.76 -5.21
CA ARG A 263 9.83 -2.26 -5.97
C ARG A 263 9.41 -1.43 -7.17
N ASP A 264 8.39 -1.85 -7.92
CA ASP A 264 7.85 -1.05 -9.03
C ASP A 264 7.35 0.31 -8.53
N VAL A 265 6.60 0.33 -7.41
CA VAL A 265 6.11 1.58 -6.78
C VAL A 265 7.27 2.48 -6.36
N GLN A 266 8.28 1.92 -5.69
CA GLN A 266 9.51 2.62 -5.31
C GLN A 266 10.20 3.24 -6.52
N ASP A 267 10.36 2.45 -7.59
CA ASP A 267 11.08 2.88 -8.79
C ASP A 267 10.33 4.00 -9.53
N ILE A 268 9.00 3.91 -9.63
CA ILE A 268 8.15 4.99 -10.17
C ILE A 268 8.36 6.27 -9.36
N LEU A 269 8.18 6.22 -8.05
CA LEU A 269 8.28 7.40 -7.19
C LEU A 269 9.69 7.99 -7.17
N PHE A 270 10.72 7.14 -7.25
CA PHE A 270 12.11 7.59 -7.36
C PHE A 270 12.37 8.32 -8.68
N GLN A 271 11.85 7.82 -9.82
CA GLN A 271 11.93 8.48 -11.13
C GLN A 271 11.17 9.81 -11.15
N GLU A 272 10.10 9.94 -10.36
CA GLU A 272 9.36 11.19 -10.17
C GLU A 272 10.10 12.22 -9.28
N GLY A 273 11.27 11.87 -8.77
CA GLY A 273 12.09 12.75 -7.92
C GLY A 273 11.71 12.74 -6.45
N ALA A 274 10.99 11.73 -5.98
CA ALA A 274 10.69 11.58 -4.56
C ALA A 274 11.97 11.39 -3.73
N VAL A 275 12.05 12.08 -2.60
CA VAL A 275 13.11 11.93 -1.60
C VAL A 275 12.64 11.18 -0.37
N ILE A 276 11.34 11.20 -0.10
CA ILE A 276 10.64 10.37 0.90
C ILE A 276 9.48 9.69 0.18
N ALA A 277 9.25 8.40 0.46
CA ALA A 277 8.07 7.68 -0.01
C ALA A 277 7.73 6.51 0.93
N ALA A 278 6.45 6.21 1.03
CA ALA A 278 5.94 5.09 1.81
C ALA A 278 4.79 4.37 1.11
N ASN A 279 4.69 3.08 1.38
CA ASN A 279 3.55 2.26 0.98
C ASN A 279 2.39 2.47 1.94
N LEU A 280 1.19 2.59 1.42
CA LEU A 280 -0.08 2.57 2.14
C LEU A 280 -0.82 1.25 1.91
N ASP A 281 -1.99 1.06 2.54
CA ASP A 281 -2.76 -0.16 2.33
C ASP A 281 -3.14 -0.32 0.86
N GLY A 282 -2.95 -1.52 0.38
CA GLY A 282 -3.13 -1.88 -1.02
C GLY A 282 -4.32 -2.82 -1.26
N GLY A 283 -4.24 -3.59 -2.34
CA GLY A 283 -5.26 -4.59 -2.64
C GLY A 283 -6.63 -3.99 -2.89
N SER A 284 -7.65 -4.50 -2.21
CA SER A 284 -9.04 -4.00 -2.37
C SER A 284 -9.26 -2.60 -1.80
N SER A 285 -8.36 -2.11 -0.93
CA SER A 285 -8.45 -0.77 -0.36
C SER A 285 -8.00 0.33 -1.32
N THR A 286 -7.21 -0.03 -2.34
CA THR A 286 -6.59 0.91 -3.29
C THR A 286 -7.62 1.79 -3.99
N THR A 287 -7.68 3.05 -3.61
CA THR A 287 -8.67 4.01 -4.12
C THR A 287 -8.10 5.42 -4.19
N LEU A 288 -8.31 6.10 -5.32
CA LEU A 288 -8.06 7.53 -5.52
C LEU A 288 -9.38 8.24 -5.83
N TYR A 289 -9.77 9.13 -4.96
CA TYR A 289 -10.87 10.08 -5.17
C TYR A 289 -10.30 11.42 -5.64
N TYR A 290 -10.91 12.02 -6.65
CA TYR A 290 -10.52 13.33 -7.17
C TYR A 290 -11.73 14.04 -7.82
N ASN A 291 -11.97 15.28 -7.44
CA ASN A 291 -13.03 16.12 -7.99
C ASN A 291 -14.40 15.42 -8.09
N GLY A 292 -14.88 14.86 -6.98
CA GLY A 292 -16.23 14.31 -6.87
C GLY A 292 -16.38 12.85 -7.29
N LYS A 293 -15.32 12.18 -7.77
CA LYS A 293 -15.39 10.80 -8.29
C LYS A 293 -14.15 9.96 -7.93
N THR A 294 -14.33 8.65 -7.89
CA THR A 294 -13.24 7.67 -7.84
C THR A 294 -12.62 7.57 -9.23
N VAL A 295 -11.30 7.77 -9.30
CA VAL A 295 -10.55 7.90 -10.57
C VAL A 295 -10.04 6.55 -11.05
N ASN A 296 -9.54 5.73 -10.15
CA ASN A 296 -9.04 4.39 -10.44
C ASN A 296 -10.18 3.36 -10.42
N LYS A 297 -9.88 2.10 -10.73
CA LYS A 297 -10.84 1.01 -10.64
C LYS A 297 -10.50 0.11 -9.44
N PRO A 298 -11.21 0.22 -8.30
CA PRO A 298 -11.01 -0.65 -7.15
C PRO A 298 -11.08 -2.13 -7.53
N ALA A 299 -10.25 -2.95 -6.86
CA ALA A 299 -10.16 -4.37 -7.18
C ALA A 299 -11.29 -5.23 -6.58
N ASP A 300 -12.08 -4.66 -5.67
CA ASP A 300 -13.26 -5.32 -5.13
C ASP A 300 -14.42 -5.27 -6.13
N LEU A 301 -15.12 -6.39 -6.29
CA LEU A 301 -16.27 -6.50 -7.19
C LEU A 301 -17.44 -5.60 -6.79
N LEU A 302 -17.54 -5.25 -5.51
CA LEU A 302 -18.56 -4.36 -4.97
C LEU A 302 -18.17 -2.87 -5.04
N GLY A 303 -17.02 -2.55 -5.62
CA GLY A 303 -16.50 -1.19 -5.74
C GLY A 303 -15.48 -0.84 -4.65
N GLU A 304 -15.59 0.34 -4.06
CA GLU A 304 -14.69 0.78 -3.00
C GLU A 304 -14.88 -0.05 -1.72
N ARG A 305 -13.77 -0.48 -1.12
CA ARG A 305 -13.78 -1.16 0.17
C ARG A 305 -14.05 -0.18 1.32
N MET A 306 -14.75 -0.63 2.35
CA MET A 306 -14.86 0.08 3.62
C MET A 306 -13.51 0.08 4.33
N ILE A 307 -13.04 1.25 4.73
CA ILE A 307 -11.73 1.50 5.36
C ILE A 307 -11.86 2.48 6.52
N PRO A 308 -10.94 2.47 7.51
CA PRO A 308 -11.05 3.37 8.67
C PRO A 308 -10.43 4.75 8.43
N THR A 309 -9.44 4.87 7.53
CA THR A 309 -8.60 6.08 7.40
C THR A 309 -8.27 6.41 5.96
N VAL A 310 -8.13 7.70 5.68
CA VAL A 310 -7.69 8.25 4.39
C VAL A 310 -6.72 9.40 4.60
N PHE A 311 -5.86 9.68 3.61
CA PHE A 311 -5.25 10.99 3.44
C PHE A 311 -6.13 11.81 2.49
N ILE A 312 -6.52 13.00 2.92
CA ILE A 312 -7.35 13.94 2.16
C ILE A 312 -6.58 15.18 1.78
N VAL A 313 -6.99 15.85 0.71
CA VAL A 313 -6.51 17.17 0.29
C VAL A 313 -7.66 18.17 0.39
N LYS A 314 -7.47 19.23 1.16
CA LYS A 314 -8.43 20.32 1.35
C LYS A 314 -8.36 21.40 0.26
#